data_781809af795a497917f365d5d048850d
#
_entry.id   781809af795a497917f365d5d048850d
#
_cell.length_a   1.000
_cell.length_b   1.000
_cell.length_c   1.000
_cell.angle_alpha   90.00
_cell.angle_beta   90.00
_cell.angle_gamma   90.00
#
_symmetry.space_group_name_H-M   'P 1'
#
loop_
_entity.id
_entity.type
_entity.pdbx_description
1 polymer ?
#
loop_
_entity_poly.entity_id
_entity_poly.type
_entity_poly.pdbx_seq_one_letter_code
_entity_poly.pdbx_strand_id
1 'polypeptide(L)'
;MKDSVVLERLSKGDEKALDYLYKKHYRMMTKIVLSNSGNEQEAMDVYQDALLVLWQKAIAGNLVLTSKISTFLYSICLNLWRKELDRKSRLSNEVKDSETYQTHDTDEKVRIVRECIDELGDTCKKILTYHYFDGMSMPDIAEKMNFANTDTAKTKKYKCKKRLDNLIRSKYSTGDFFD
;
A
#
# COMPACT_ATOMS: atom_id res chain seq x y z
N MET A 1 16.75 0.89 -18.67
CA MET A 1 17.17 2.24 -18.24
C MET A 1 17.42 2.25 -16.74
N LYS A 2 18.36 3.03 -16.23
CA LYS A 2 18.54 3.29 -14.80
C LYS A 2 17.43 4.24 -14.31
N ASP A 3 17.01 4.12 -13.08
CA ASP A 3 15.91 4.92 -12.51
C ASP A 3 16.18 6.44 -12.59
N SER A 4 17.43 6.88 -12.39
CA SER A 4 17.82 8.29 -12.52
C SER A 4 17.58 8.85 -13.92
N VAL A 5 17.89 8.07 -14.96
CA VAL A 5 17.66 8.48 -16.36
C VAL A 5 16.16 8.55 -16.68
N VAL A 6 15.37 7.61 -16.13
CA VAL A 6 13.92 7.63 -16.31
C VAL A 6 13.32 8.87 -15.66
N LEU A 7 13.73 9.21 -14.43
CA LEU A 7 13.26 10.41 -13.73
C LEU A 7 13.63 11.69 -14.46
N GLU A 8 14.85 11.81 -14.95
CA GLU A 8 15.27 12.96 -15.75
C GLU A 8 14.43 13.13 -17.02
N ARG A 9 14.13 12.03 -17.71
CA ARG A 9 13.28 12.07 -18.91
C ARG A 9 11.84 12.44 -18.57
N LEU A 10 11.28 11.88 -17.48
CA LEU A 10 9.95 12.24 -17.00
C LEU A 10 9.85 13.73 -16.63
N SER A 11 10.86 14.29 -15.96
CA SER A 11 10.87 15.71 -15.59
C SER A 11 10.91 16.65 -16.82
N LYS A 12 11.41 16.16 -17.95
CA LYS A 12 11.40 16.86 -19.25
C LYS A 12 10.13 16.61 -20.07
N GLY A 13 9.15 15.88 -19.53
CA GLY A 13 7.90 15.57 -20.24
C GLY A 13 8.04 14.50 -21.32
N ASP A 14 9.07 13.65 -21.29
CA ASP A 14 9.28 12.62 -22.31
C ASP A 14 8.31 11.43 -22.09
N GLU A 15 7.29 11.38 -22.94
CA GLU A 15 6.26 10.33 -22.91
C GLU A 15 6.83 8.91 -23.13
N LYS A 16 7.96 8.77 -23.83
CA LYS A 16 8.60 7.47 -24.02
C LYS A 16 9.10 6.87 -22.69
N ALA A 17 9.39 7.72 -21.71
CA ALA A 17 9.75 7.26 -20.37
C ALA A 17 8.54 6.69 -19.62
N LEU A 18 7.34 7.24 -19.83
CA LEU A 18 6.08 6.67 -19.31
C LEU A 18 5.76 5.33 -19.96
N ASP A 19 5.85 5.24 -21.28
CA ASP A 19 5.62 4.00 -22.02
C ASP A 19 6.59 2.89 -21.58
N TYR A 20 7.85 3.22 -21.34
CA TYR A 20 8.83 2.30 -20.78
C TYR A 20 8.43 1.80 -19.39
N LEU A 21 7.99 2.70 -18.48
CA LEU A 21 7.55 2.32 -17.13
C LEU A 21 6.28 1.46 -17.19
N TYR A 22 5.33 1.86 -18.05
CA TYR A 22 4.09 1.13 -18.25
C TYR A 22 4.39 -0.33 -18.61
N LYS A 23 5.15 -0.56 -19.66
CA LYS A 23 5.50 -1.90 -20.12
C LYS A 23 6.29 -2.71 -19.09
N LYS A 24 7.26 -2.06 -18.44
CA LYS A 24 8.18 -2.73 -17.51
C LYS A 24 7.52 -3.18 -16.21
N HIS A 25 6.59 -2.41 -15.69
CA HIS A 25 6.03 -2.65 -14.36
C HIS A 25 4.56 -3.08 -14.36
N TYR A 26 3.91 -3.12 -15.52
CA TYR A 26 2.48 -3.44 -15.67
C TYR A 26 2.08 -4.67 -14.85
N ARG A 27 2.72 -5.78 -15.13
CA ARG A 27 2.39 -7.09 -14.53
C ARG A 27 2.50 -7.11 -13.00
N MET A 28 3.49 -6.39 -12.46
CA MET A 28 3.69 -6.31 -11.02
C MET A 28 2.64 -5.40 -10.36
N MET A 29 2.29 -4.29 -10.99
CA MET A 29 1.37 -3.30 -10.42
C MET A 29 -0.07 -3.77 -10.52
N THR A 30 -0.48 -4.37 -11.65
CA THR A 30 -1.83 -4.92 -11.82
C THR A 30 -2.10 -6.07 -10.86
N LYS A 31 -1.07 -6.87 -10.52
CA LYS A 31 -1.21 -7.93 -9.53
C LYS A 31 -1.68 -7.43 -8.16
N ILE A 32 -1.35 -6.19 -7.77
CA ILE A 32 -1.81 -5.60 -6.50
C ILE A 32 -3.34 -5.58 -6.41
N VAL A 33 -3.99 -5.15 -7.48
CA VAL A 33 -5.44 -5.03 -7.58
C VAL A 33 -6.09 -6.39 -7.74
N LEU A 34 -5.58 -7.22 -8.68
CA LEU A 34 -6.12 -8.55 -8.96
C LEU A 34 -6.05 -9.49 -7.75
N SER A 35 -5.00 -9.38 -6.93
CA SER A 35 -4.87 -10.18 -5.70
C SER A 35 -5.68 -9.63 -4.52
N ASN A 36 -6.38 -8.51 -4.69
CA ASN A 36 -7.16 -7.84 -3.65
C ASN A 36 -8.58 -7.51 -4.14
N SER A 37 -9.27 -8.50 -4.69
CA SER A 37 -10.69 -8.43 -5.10
C SER A 37 -11.00 -7.41 -6.20
N GLY A 38 -10.00 -7.02 -7.01
CA GLY A 38 -10.19 -6.17 -8.18
C GLY A 38 -10.21 -6.98 -9.48
N ASN A 39 -10.71 -6.36 -10.54
CA ASN A 39 -10.70 -6.91 -11.90
C ASN A 39 -9.62 -6.27 -12.78
N GLU A 40 -9.46 -6.76 -14.02
CA GLU A 40 -8.42 -6.27 -14.95
C GLU A 40 -8.57 -4.79 -15.31
N GLN A 41 -9.80 -4.33 -15.50
CA GLN A 41 -10.08 -2.92 -15.82
C GLN A 41 -9.65 -2.01 -14.68
N GLU A 42 -10.05 -2.33 -13.46
CA GLU A 42 -9.66 -1.60 -12.26
C GLU A 42 -8.14 -1.62 -12.02
N ALA A 43 -7.51 -2.75 -12.31
CA ALA A 43 -6.05 -2.86 -12.20
C ALA A 43 -5.33 -1.95 -13.21
N MET A 44 -5.86 -1.84 -14.41
CA MET A 44 -5.35 -0.95 -15.45
C MET A 44 -5.53 0.51 -15.07
N ASP A 45 -6.73 0.89 -14.61
CA ASP A 45 -7.06 2.26 -14.20
C ASP A 45 -6.17 2.71 -13.03
N VAL A 46 -6.05 1.91 -11.98
CA VAL A 46 -5.18 2.19 -10.83
C VAL A 46 -3.73 2.37 -11.25
N TYR A 47 -3.25 1.56 -12.20
CA TYR A 47 -1.87 1.68 -12.65
C TYR A 47 -1.65 2.93 -13.52
N GLN A 48 -2.60 3.29 -14.38
CA GLN A 48 -2.55 4.54 -15.15
C GLN A 48 -2.54 5.76 -14.23
N ASP A 49 -3.41 5.80 -13.23
CA ASP A 49 -3.44 6.85 -12.23
C ASP A 49 -2.12 6.95 -11.45
N ALA A 50 -1.52 5.82 -11.08
CA ALA A 50 -0.24 5.80 -10.41
C ALA A 50 0.90 6.37 -11.26
N LEU A 51 0.90 6.10 -12.57
CA LEU A 51 1.85 6.69 -13.51
C LEU A 51 1.63 8.19 -13.68
N LEU A 52 0.38 8.63 -13.72
CA LEU A 52 0.03 10.04 -13.80
C LEU A 52 0.52 10.81 -12.57
N VAL A 53 0.32 10.26 -11.37
CA VAL A 53 0.84 10.84 -10.12
C VAL A 53 2.36 10.93 -10.12
N LEU A 54 3.05 9.87 -10.59
CA LEU A 54 4.51 9.88 -10.71
C LEU A 54 4.97 10.98 -11.68
N TRP A 55 4.34 11.08 -12.83
CA TRP A 55 4.67 12.07 -13.87
C TRP A 55 4.46 13.50 -13.40
N GLN A 56 3.31 13.81 -12.81
CA GLN A 56 3.01 15.13 -12.24
C GLN A 56 4.07 15.54 -11.20
N LYS A 57 4.46 14.62 -10.32
CA LYS A 57 5.50 14.89 -9.31
C LYS A 57 6.89 15.09 -9.94
N ALA A 58 7.21 14.36 -11.01
CA ALA A 58 8.48 14.51 -11.74
C ALA A 58 8.57 15.87 -12.44
N ILE A 59 7.51 16.29 -13.14
CA ILE A 59 7.45 17.60 -13.82
C ILE A 59 7.49 18.75 -12.81
N ALA A 60 6.80 18.64 -11.69
CA ALA A 60 6.79 19.66 -10.64
C ALA A 60 8.15 19.82 -9.91
N GLY A 61 9.15 18.98 -10.23
CA GLY A 61 10.48 19.03 -9.61
C GLY A 61 10.51 18.61 -8.13
N ASN A 62 9.40 18.15 -7.58
CA ASN A 62 9.25 17.80 -6.16
C ASN A 62 9.51 16.31 -5.86
N LEU A 63 9.98 15.56 -6.86
CA LEU A 63 10.19 14.13 -6.73
C LEU A 63 11.62 13.79 -6.33
N VAL A 64 11.85 13.62 -5.04
CA VAL A 64 13.08 13.04 -4.50
C VAL A 64 12.80 11.58 -4.12
N LEU A 65 13.28 10.64 -4.93
CA LEU A 65 13.14 9.22 -4.63
C LEU A 65 14.28 8.74 -3.73
N THR A 66 13.94 8.24 -2.56
CA THR A 66 14.85 7.53 -1.64
C THR A 66 14.84 6.01 -1.88
N SER A 67 14.04 5.55 -2.85
CA SER A 67 13.86 4.13 -3.21
C SER A 67 13.79 3.97 -4.74
N LYS A 68 13.70 2.73 -5.22
CA LYS A 68 13.49 2.45 -6.65
C LYS A 68 12.14 2.99 -7.12
N ILE A 69 12.05 3.40 -8.40
CA ILE A 69 10.80 3.81 -9.04
C ILE A 69 9.70 2.75 -8.87
N SER A 70 10.06 1.46 -9.01
CA SER A 70 9.12 0.36 -8.82
C SER A 70 8.52 0.33 -7.41
N THR A 71 9.30 0.60 -6.36
CA THR A 71 8.83 0.66 -4.98
C THR A 71 7.90 1.85 -4.77
N PHE A 72 8.20 2.98 -5.39
CA PHE A 72 7.37 4.17 -5.33
C PHE A 72 6.03 3.95 -6.05
N LEU A 73 6.04 3.41 -7.27
CA LEU A 73 4.83 3.05 -8.02
C LEU A 73 3.98 2.05 -7.25
N TYR A 74 4.61 1.02 -6.67
CA TYR A 74 3.91 0.05 -5.84
C TYR A 74 3.14 0.71 -4.69
N SER A 75 3.78 1.64 -3.98
CA SER A 75 3.13 2.35 -2.87
C SER A 75 1.96 3.22 -3.34
N ILE A 76 2.08 3.87 -4.50
CA ILE A 76 0.97 4.65 -5.08
C ILE A 76 -0.19 3.74 -5.46
N CYS A 77 0.05 2.67 -6.22
CA CYS A 77 -0.98 1.71 -6.61
C CYS A 77 -1.71 1.14 -5.40
N LEU A 78 -0.96 0.73 -4.36
CA LEU A 78 -1.54 0.20 -3.13
C LEU A 78 -2.44 1.24 -2.42
N ASN A 79 -2.00 2.49 -2.35
CA ASN A 79 -2.78 3.56 -1.72
C ASN A 79 -4.04 3.92 -2.53
N LEU A 80 -3.94 3.96 -3.87
CA LEU A 80 -5.09 4.20 -4.75
C LEU A 80 -6.10 3.07 -4.63
N TRP A 81 -5.63 1.81 -4.66
CA TRP A 81 -6.51 0.66 -4.53
C TRP A 81 -7.21 0.59 -3.18
N ARG A 82 -6.51 0.90 -2.08
CA ARG A 82 -7.14 0.99 -0.75
C ARG A 82 -8.26 2.01 -0.70
N LYS A 83 -8.04 3.21 -1.26
CA LYS A 83 -9.09 4.24 -1.34
C LYS A 83 -10.29 3.76 -2.15
N GLU A 84 -10.05 3.02 -3.22
CA GLU A 84 -11.12 2.46 -4.04
C GLU A 84 -11.90 1.37 -3.30
N LEU A 85 -11.22 0.49 -2.55
CA LEU A 85 -11.87 -0.49 -1.69
C LEU A 85 -12.72 0.18 -0.59
N ASP A 86 -12.20 1.23 0.04
CA ASP A 86 -12.96 2.01 1.02
C ASP A 86 -14.20 2.66 0.39
N ARG A 87 -14.07 3.20 -0.84
CA ARG A 87 -15.20 3.76 -1.60
C ARG A 87 -16.26 2.70 -1.91
N LYS A 88 -15.84 1.54 -2.40
CA LYS A 88 -16.73 0.41 -2.69
C LYS A 88 -17.45 -0.09 -1.44
N SER A 89 -16.73 -0.20 -0.34
CA SER A 89 -17.30 -0.61 0.95
C SER A 89 -18.41 0.35 1.43
N ARG A 90 -18.18 1.66 1.32
CA ARG A 90 -19.21 2.68 1.67
C ARG A 90 -20.44 2.57 0.79
N LEU A 91 -20.26 2.50 -0.54
CA LEU A 91 -21.37 2.31 -1.49
C LEU A 91 -22.13 1.00 -1.24
N SER A 92 -21.41 -0.08 -0.92
CA SER A 92 -22.02 -1.36 -0.57
C SER A 92 -22.82 -1.29 0.74
N ASN A 93 -22.39 -0.48 1.71
CA ASN A 93 -23.10 -0.29 2.97
C ASN A 93 -24.34 0.59 2.81
N GLU A 94 -24.34 1.56 1.89
CA GLU A 94 -25.52 2.36 1.55
C GLU A 94 -26.59 1.54 0.81
N VAL A 95 -26.19 0.48 0.10
CA VAL A 95 -27.09 -0.45 -0.62
C VAL A 95 -27.46 -1.66 0.23
N LYS A 96 -26.72 -1.96 1.31
CA LYS A 96 -26.95 -3.11 2.19
C LYS A 96 -27.79 -2.78 3.42
N ASP A 97 -29.06 -2.41 3.19
CA ASP A 97 -30.11 -2.84 4.11
C ASP A 97 -30.64 -4.26 3.74
N SER A 98 -29.97 -4.97 2.85
CA SER A 98 -30.28 -6.38 2.55
C SER A 98 -29.10 -7.10 1.88
N GLU A 99 -28.72 -8.21 2.51
CA GLU A 99 -27.91 -9.33 2.04
C GLU A 99 -26.39 -9.27 2.18
N THR A 100 -25.94 -10.03 3.18
CA THR A 100 -24.59 -10.46 3.50
C THR A 100 -24.01 -11.37 2.41
N TYR A 101 -22.99 -10.92 1.67
CA TYR A 101 -22.08 -11.83 0.96
C TYR A 101 -20.76 -11.90 1.70
N GLN A 102 -20.51 -13.06 2.29
CA GLN A 102 -19.26 -13.41 2.98
C GLN A 102 -18.22 -13.83 1.94
N THR A 103 -17.12 -13.12 1.88
CA THR A 103 -15.86 -13.61 1.27
C THR A 103 -15.04 -14.26 2.40
N HIS A 104 -15.25 -15.54 2.62
CA HIS A 104 -14.75 -16.28 3.80
C HIS A 104 -13.22 -16.34 3.94
N ASP A 105 -12.46 -16.28 2.86
CA ASP A 105 -11.02 -16.56 2.90
C ASP A 105 -10.18 -15.30 3.22
N THR A 106 -10.61 -14.14 2.73
CA THR A 106 -9.91 -12.87 3.02
C THR A 106 -10.15 -12.40 4.44
N ASP A 107 -11.35 -12.67 5.00
CA ASP A 107 -11.72 -12.26 6.35
C ASP A 107 -10.93 -13.03 7.42
N GLU A 108 -10.61 -14.30 7.19
CA GLU A 108 -9.84 -15.10 8.14
C GLU A 108 -8.38 -14.64 8.24
N LYS A 109 -7.72 -14.41 7.12
CA LYS A 109 -6.34 -13.87 7.09
C LYS A 109 -6.25 -12.49 7.74
N VAL A 110 -7.24 -11.63 7.49
CA VAL A 110 -7.33 -10.30 8.12
C VAL A 110 -7.59 -10.43 9.63
N ARG A 111 -8.44 -11.35 10.06
CA ARG A 111 -8.71 -11.62 11.47
C ARG A 111 -7.44 -12.08 12.21
N ILE A 112 -6.73 -13.04 11.63
CA ILE A 112 -5.46 -13.56 12.20
C ILE A 112 -4.43 -12.43 12.36
N VAL A 113 -4.27 -11.58 11.35
CA VAL A 113 -3.33 -10.45 11.42
C VAL A 113 -3.75 -9.46 12.51
N ARG A 114 -5.04 -9.17 12.67
CA ARG A 114 -5.55 -8.29 13.73
C ARG A 114 -5.30 -8.88 15.12
N GLU A 115 -5.59 -10.15 15.31
CA GLU A 115 -5.33 -10.86 16.57
C GLU A 115 -3.83 -10.81 16.93
N CYS A 116 -2.96 -11.06 15.95
CA CYS A 116 -1.51 -10.95 16.16
C CYS A 116 -1.07 -9.51 16.47
N ILE A 117 -1.69 -8.50 15.87
CA ILE A 117 -1.41 -7.08 16.17
C ILE A 117 -1.81 -6.77 17.61
N ASP A 118 -2.94 -7.28 18.07
CA ASP A 118 -3.43 -7.06 19.44
C ASP A 118 -2.48 -7.60 20.50
N GLU A 119 -1.78 -8.70 20.21
CA GLU A 119 -0.79 -9.31 21.11
C GLU A 119 0.55 -8.54 21.18
N LEU A 120 0.86 -7.66 20.21
CA LEU A 120 2.14 -6.94 20.19
C LEU A 120 2.27 -5.83 21.25
N GLY A 121 1.18 -5.53 21.95
CA GLY A 121 1.08 -4.44 22.92
C GLY A 121 0.75 -3.09 22.27
N ASP A 122 0.28 -2.18 23.10
CA ASP A 122 -0.43 -0.94 22.73
C ASP A 122 0.31 -0.06 21.71
N THR A 123 1.61 0.15 21.91
CA THR A 123 2.41 1.00 21.00
C THR A 123 2.52 0.41 19.60
N CYS A 124 2.75 -0.91 19.51
CA CYS A 124 2.85 -1.56 18.20
C CYS A 124 1.47 -1.67 17.52
N LYS A 125 0.42 -1.96 18.30
CA LYS A 125 -0.95 -1.95 17.82
C LYS A 125 -1.29 -0.61 17.19
N LYS A 126 -1.13 0.50 17.93
CA LYS A 126 -1.44 1.85 17.45
C LYS A 126 -0.66 2.22 16.19
N ILE A 127 0.67 2.07 16.18
CA ILE A 127 1.49 2.49 15.04
C ILE A 127 1.20 1.67 13.78
N LEU A 128 0.93 0.36 13.91
CA LEU A 128 0.57 -0.49 12.79
C LEU A 128 -0.84 -0.19 12.29
N THR A 129 -1.81 0.01 13.20
CA THR A 129 -3.18 0.40 12.83
C THR A 129 -3.19 1.73 12.10
N TYR A 130 -2.60 2.77 12.67
CA TYR A 130 -2.56 4.09 12.04
C TYR A 130 -1.92 4.08 10.65
N HIS A 131 -0.85 3.29 10.47
CA HIS A 131 -0.15 3.26 9.18
C HIS A 131 -0.84 2.37 8.14
N TYR A 132 -1.29 1.17 8.52
CA TYR A 132 -1.77 0.17 7.56
C TYR A 132 -3.29 0.16 7.39
N PHE A 133 -4.05 0.56 8.40
CA PHE A 133 -5.51 0.58 8.35
C PHE A 133 -6.08 1.99 8.20
N ASP A 134 -5.55 2.96 8.95
CA ASP A 134 -6.04 4.34 8.89
C ASP A 134 -5.35 5.18 7.81
N GLY A 135 -4.31 4.65 7.14
CA GLY A 135 -3.59 5.31 6.04
C GLY A 135 -2.84 6.58 6.45
N MET A 136 -2.57 6.77 7.75
CA MET A 136 -1.89 7.97 8.25
C MET A 136 -0.44 8.07 7.76
N SER A 137 0.01 9.29 7.49
CA SER A 137 1.40 9.54 7.14
C SER A 137 2.33 9.37 8.36
N MET A 138 3.62 9.09 8.11
CA MET A 138 4.58 8.93 9.22
C MET A 138 4.79 10.21 10.06
N PRO A 139 4.75 11.43 9.48
CA PRO A 139 4.74 12.66 10.27
C PRO A 139 3.54 12.73 11.22
N ASP A 140 2.32 12.49 10.70
CA ASP A 140 1.08 12.54 11.51
C ASP A 140 1.09 11.51 12.64
N ILE A 141 1.63 10.31 12.35
CA ILE A 141 1.80 9.26 13.38
C ILE A 141 2.82 9.70 14.43
N ALA A 142 3.91 10.35 14.02
CA ALA A 142 4.93 10.84 14.96
C ALA A 142 4.33 11.87 15.91
N GLU A 143 3.54 12.79 15.40
CA GLU A 143 2.83 13.81 16.19
C GLU A 143 1.79 13.15 17.11
N LYS A 144 0.89 12.33 16.57
CA LYS A 144 -0.21 11.69 17.31
C LYS A 144 0.27 10.76 18.42
N MET A 145 1.42 10.13 18.24
CA MET A 145 2.01 9.22 19.22
C MET A 145 3.12 9.86 20.06
N ASN A 146 3.33 11.17 19.95
CA ASN A 146 4.37 11.94 20.67
C ASN A 146 5.78 11.35 20.49
N PHE A 147 6.14 10.94 19.28
CA PHE A 147 7.51 10.57 18.97
C PHE A 147 8.37 11.82 18.75
N ALA A 148 9.63 11.76 19.15
CA ALA A 148 10.58 12.88 19.02
C ALA A 148 10.73 13.39 17.57
N ASN A 149 10.59 12.50 16.59
CA ASN A 149 10.64 12.84 15.16
C ASN A 149 10.07 11.70 14.30
N THR A 150 9.89 11.99 13.02
CA THR A 150 9.38 11.02 12.01
C THR A 150 10.26 9.78 11.87
N ASP A 151 11.58 9.91 12.02
CA ASP A 151 12.50 8.77 11.87
C ASP A 151 12.41 7.82 13.07
N THR A 152 12.15 8.33 14.25
CA THR A 152 11.83 7.51 15.43
C THR A 152 10.54 6.71 15.19
N ALA A 153 9.50 7.35 14.65
CA ALA A 153 8.26 6.65 14.29
C ALA A 153 8.48 5.57 13.23
N LYS A 154 9.25 5.86 12.15
CA LYS A 154 9.62 4.87 11.11
C LYS A 154 10.36 3.68 11.71
N THR A 155 11.35 3.94 12.55
CA THR A 155 12.14 2.89 13.22
C THR A 155 11.25 2.03 14.12
N LYS A 156 10.36 2.66 14.89
CA LYS A 156 9.42 1.93 15.73
C LYS A 156 8.45 1.07 14.92
N LYS A 157 7.88 1.63 13.85
CA LYS A 157 7.03 0.88 12.92
C LYS A 157 7.75 -0.33 12.36
N TYR A 158 8.99 -0.17 11.89
CA TYR A 158 9.80 -1.29 11.37
C TYR A 158 9.98 -2.41 12.41
N LYS A 159 10.35 -2.04 13.65
CA LYS A 159 10.51 -3.02 14.74
C LYS A 159 9.19 -3.73 15.06
N CYS A 160 8.08 -2.99 15.09
CA CYS A 160 6.75 -3.58 15.33
C CYS A 160 6.33 -4.53 14.20
N LYS A 161 6.59 -4.15 12.94
CA LYS A 161 6.33 -5.03 11.79
C LYS A 161 7.15 -6.32 11.87
N LYS A 162 8.44 -6.22 12.19
CA LYS A 162 9.30 -7.41 12.34
C LYS A 162 8.83 -8.34 13.46
N ARG A 163 8.34 -7.77 14.58
CA ARG A 163 7.74 -8.56 15.66
C ARG A 163 6.44 -9.25 15.21
N LEU A 164 5.59 -8.55 14.44
CA LEU A 164 4.38 -9.12 13.85
C LEU A 164 4.71 -10.29 12.92
N ASP A 165 5.66 -10.09 11.99
CA ASP A 165 6.09 -11.14 11.06
C ASP A 165 6.60 -12.39 11.81
N ASN A 166 7.38 -12.19 12.87
CA ASN A 166 7.88 -13.30 13.70
C ASN A 166 6.74 -13.99 14.45
N LEU A 167 5.79 -13.25 15.00
CA LEU A 167 4.64 -13.81 15.73
C LEU A 167 3.74 -14.64 14.80
N ILE A 168 3.43 -14.11 13.61
CA ILE A 168 2.65 -14.84 12.61
C ILE A 168 3.36 -16.15 12.24
N ARG A 169 4.65 -16.10 11.92
CA ARG A 169 5.44 -17.28 11.54
C ARG A 169 5.58 -18.31 12.67
N SER A 170 5.48 -17.89 13.93
CA SER A 170 5.55 -18.81 15.07
C SER A 170 4.23 -19.53 15.33
N LYS A 171 3.10 -18.94 14.93
CA LYS A 171 1.76 -19.44 15.19
C LYS A 171 1.12 -20.17 14.01
N TYR A 172 1.48 -19.75 12.79
CA TYR A 172 0.83 -20.20 11.56
C TYR A 172 1.86 -20.70 10.56
N SER A 173 1.53 -21.76 9.82
CA SER A 173 2.40 -22.27 8.76
C SER A 173 2.34 -21.38 7.53
N THR A 174 3.35 -21.49 6.67
CA THR A 174 3.39 -20.76 5.39
C THR A 174 2.22 -21.11 4.46
N GLY A 175 1.66 -22.33 4.56
CA GLY A 175 0.49 -22.78 3.80
C GLY A 175 -0.81 -22.07 4.19
N ASP A 176 -0.91 -21.54 5.43
CA ASP A 176 -2.11 -20.85 5.89
C ASP A 176 -2.22 -19.41 5.31
N PHE A 177 -1.14 -18.88 4.71
CA PHE A 177 -1.06 -17.50 4.24
C PHE A 177 -0.71 -17.32 2.75
N PHE A 178 -0.17 -18.32 2.07
CA PHE A 178 0.47 -18.17 0.75
C PHE A 178 0.06 -19.24 -0.26
N ASP A 179 -1.21 -19.67 -0.23
CA ASP A 179 -1.78 -20.44 -1.36
C ASP A 179 -2.22 -19.50 -2.47
#